data_da0ffe769455b7f0608276ad64ff05c4
#
_entry.id   da0ffe769455b7f0608276ad64ff05c4
#
_cell.length_a   1.000
_cell.length_b   1.000
_cell.length_c   1.000
_cell.angle_alpha   90.00
_cell.angle_beta   90.00
_cell.angle_gamma   90.00
#
_symmetry.space_group_name_H-M   'P 1'
#
loop_
_entity.id
_entity.type
_entity.pdbx_description
1 polymer ?
#
loop_
_entity_poly.entity_id
_entity_poly.type
_entity_poly.pdbx_seq_one_letter_code
_entity_poly.pdbx_strand_id
1 'polypeptide(L)'
;ELYRARNVKPSFSWGLILGIIFTGIDQILFRGRLPFTLKHKHADHETLKPADEMPKIDYPKPDNVITFDKTSSVYLTGTNHEDNQPVHLQLKDKDLPIKYTLEKYDEPAQRYCPAGVYEVQKENNINKFVINAQNCIHCKTCDIKEPSQNIIWVTPEGGGGPKYGNM
;
A
#
# COMPACT_ATOMS: atom_id res chain seq x y z
N GLU A 1 -8.10 -9.68 -22.97
CA GLU A 1 -8.65 -10.26 -21.73
C GLU A 1 -8.88 -9.22 -20.64
N LEU A 2 -8.01 -8.25 -20.42
CA LEU A 2 -8.21 -7.17 -19.44
C LEU A 2 -9.53 -6.40 -19.67
N TYR A 3 -9.89 -6.18 -20.91
CA TYR A 3 -11.17 -5.53 -21.24
C TYR A 3 -12.39 -6.32 -20.73
N ARG A 4 -12.33 -7.63 -20.74
CA ARG A 4 -13.42 -8.49 -20.22
C ARG A 4 -13.56 -8.42 -18.69
N ALA A 5 -12.47 -8.20 -17.98
CA ALA A 5 -12.47 -8.11 -16.51
C ALA A 5 -12.76 -6.69 -15.96
N ARG A 6 -13.02 -5.71 -16.83
CA ARG A 6 -13.15 -4.28 -16.44
C ARG A 6 -14.23 -4.01 -15.38
N ASN A 7 -15.29 -4.81 -15.32
CA ASN A 7 -16.39 -4.65 -14.38
C ASN A 7 -16.24 -5.45 -13.10
N VAL A 8 -15.24 -6.36 -13.02
CA VAL A 8 -15.06 -7.26 -11.87
C VAL A 8 -14.76 -6.45 -10.60
N LYS A 9 -13.64 -5.71 -10.57
CA LYS A 9 -13.26 -4.93 -9.38
C LYS A 9 -14.33 -3.90 -8.98
N PRO A 10 -14.90 -3.10 -9.88
CA PRO A 10 -15.91 -2.11 -9.52
C PRO A 10 -17.18 -2.70 -8.92
N SER A 11 -17.60 -3.90 -9.29
CA SER A 11 -18.81 -4.54 -8.76
C SER A 11 -18.70 -4.87 -7.27
N PHE A 12 -17.50 -5.12 -6.77
CA PHE A 12 -17.27 -5.38 -5.34
C PHE A 12 -17.45 -4.14 -4.44
N SER A 13 -17.61 -2.95 -5.02
CA SER A 13 -18.02 -1.76 -4.25
C SER A 13 -19.42 -1.90 -3.63
N TRP A 14 -20.24 -2.82 -4.13
CA TRP A 14 -21.56 -3.15 -3.59
C TRP A 14 -21.52 -4.21 -2.47
N GLY A 15 -20.32 -4.63 -2.06
CA GLY A 15 -20.09 -5.70 -1.09
C GLY A 15 -19.79 -7.05 -1.74
N LEU A 16 -19.36 -8.00 -0.90
CA LEU A 16 -18.85 -9.29 -1.38
C LEU A 16 -19.91 -10.09 -2.14
N ILE A 17 -21.10 -10.26 -1.58
CA ILE A 17 -22.15 -11.13 -2.15
C ILE A 17 -22.65 -10.58 -3.49
N LEU A 18 -23.01 -9.29 -3.55
CA LEU A 18 -23.48 -8.67 -4.79
C LEU A 18 -22.37 -8.62 -5.85
N GLY A 19 -21.13 -8.37 -5.44
CA GLY A 19 -19.96 -8.41 -6.32
C GLY A 19 -19.75 -9.79 -6.96
N ILE A 20 -19.87 -10.87 -6.18
CA ILE A 20 -19.75 -12.25 -6.68
C ILE A 20 -20.88 -12.56 -7.67
N ILE A 21 -22.13 -12.27 -7.30
CA ILE A 21 -23.30 -12.55 -8.18
C ILE A 21 -23.14 -11.78 -9.49
N PHE A 22 -22.89 -10.48 -9.45
CA PHE A 22 -22.73 -9.68 -10.66
C PHE A 22 -21.56 -10.17 -11.52
N THR A 23 -20.41 -10.43 -10.89
CA THR A 23 -19.23 -10.94 -11.61
C THR A 23 -19.52 -12.30 -12.26
N GLY A 24 -20.22 -13.20 -11.55
CA GLY A 24 -20.63 -14.47 -12.10
C GLY A 24 -21.52 -14.32 -13.34
N ILE A 25 -22.52 -13.45 -13.27
CA ILE A 25 -23.39 -13.14 -14.39
C ILE A 25 -22.59 -12.53 -15.57
N ASP A 26 -21.76 -11.50 -15.29
CA ASP A 26 -20.96 -10.85 -16.33
C ASP A 26 -19.99 -11.83 -16.99
N GLN A 27 -19.25 -12.64 -16.23
CA GLN A 27 -18.21 -13.51 -16.78
C GLN A 27 -18.78 -14.79 -17.41
N ILE A 28 -19.83 -15.39 -16.84
CA ILE A 28 -20.39 -16.65 -17.34
C ILE A 28 -21.39 -16.43 -18.47
N LEU A 29 -22.39 -15.55 -18.27
CA LEU A 29 -23.44 -15.34 -19.27
C LEU A 29 -23.00 -14.38 -20.37
N PHE A 30 -22.40 -13.24 -20.01
CA PHE A 30 -22.00 -12.21 -20.97
C PHE A 30 -20.53 -12.30 -21.39
N ARG A 31 -19.76 -13.21 -20.80
CA ARG A 31 -18.32 -13.39 -21.10
C ARG A 31 -17.52 -12.07 -21.00
N GLY A 32 -17.86 -11.22 -20.01
CA GLY A 32 -17.24 -9.91 -19.82
C GLY A 32 -17.52 -8.89 -20.95
N ARG A 33 -18.61 -9.07 -21.70
CA ARG A 33 -18.97 -8.22 -22.84
C ARG A 33 -20.19 -7.34 -22.63
N LEU A 34 -20.50 -7.01 -21.35
CA LEU A 34 -21.56 -6.05 -21.07
C LEU A 34 -21.33 -4.73 -21.81
N PRO A 35 -22.40 -4.06 -22.32
CA PRO A 35 -22.25 -2.85 -23.14
C PRO A 35 -21.80 -1.62 -22.36
N PHE A 36 -21.68 -1.71 -21.04
CA PHE A 36 -21.28 -0.63 -20.15
C PHE A 36 -20.04 -0.99 -19.32
N THR A 37 -19.42 0.04 -18.75
CA THR A 37 -18.29 -0.12 -17.82
C THR A 37 -18.65 0.54 -16.49
N LEU A 38 -18.56 -0.23 -15.40
CA LEU A 38 -18.67 0.29 -14.05
C LEU A 38 -17.46 1.15 -13.73
N LYS A 39 -17.69 2.30 -13.10
CA LYS A 39 -16.62 3.22 -12.67
C LYS A 39 -16.43 3.14 -11.17
N HIS A 40 -15.19 3.26 -10.72
CA HIS A 40 -14.92 3.53 -9.31
C HIS A 40 -15.41 4.94 -8.94
N LYS A 41 -16.05 5.05 -7.78
CA LYS A 41 -16.60 6.33 -7.30
C LYS A 41 -15.56 7.16 -6.55
N HIS A 42 -14.59 6.47 -5.93
CA HIS A 42 -13.58 7.06 -5.06
C HIS A 42 -12.20 6.56 -5.45
N ALA A 43 -11.18 7.38 -5.27
CA ALA A 43 -9.80 6.95 -5.35
C ALA A 43 -9.43 6.07 -4.14
N ASP A 44 -8.41 5.23 -4.28
CA ASP A 44 -8.04 4.28 -3.23
C ASP A 44 -7.63 4.98 -1.92
N HIS A 45 -6.98 6.14 -1.99
CA HIS A 45 -6.59 6.93 -0.81
C HIS A 45 -7.78 7.57 -0.08
N GLU A 46 -8.90 7.83 -0.75
CA GLU A 46 -10.11 8.41 -0.17
C GLU A 46 -10.94 7.41 0.66
N THR A 47 -10.62 6.12 0.56
CA THR A 47 -11.39 5.05 1.21
C THR A 47 -10.96 4.76 2.64
N LEU A 48 -9.87 5.37 3.11
CA LEU A 48 -9.37 5.18 4.46
C LEU A 48 -10.25 5.95 5.46
N LYS A 49 -10.66 5.27 6.54
CA LYS A 49 -11.43 5.88 7.62
C LYS A 49 -10.51 6.34 8.75
N PRO A 50 -10.92 7.35 9.55
CA PRO A 50 -10.23 7.74 10.76
C PRO A 50 -9.99 6.56 11.71
N ALA A 51 -8.87 6.59 12.44
CA ALA A 51 -8.46 5.46 13.27
C ALA A 51 -9.40 5.22 14.48
N ASP A 52 -10.01 6.27 15.00
CA ASP A 52 -10.98 6.23 16.10
C ASP A 52 -12.34 5.62 15.71
N GLU A 53 -12.68 5.64 14.41
CA GLU A 53 -13.91 5.01 13.88
C GLU A 53 -13.74 3.51 13.62
N MET A 54 -12.51 2.96 13.71
CA MET A 54 -12.21 1.60 13.28
C MET A 54 -11.73 0.72 14.45
N PRO A 55 -12.22 -0.52 14.54
CA PRO A 55 -11.71 -1.45 15.53
C PRO A 55 -10.24 -1.77 15.27
N LYS A 56 -9.43 -1.77 16.33
CA LYS A 56 -8.04 -2.23 16.23
C LYS A 56 -8.02 -3.74 16.03
N ILE A 57 -7.41 -4.19 14.95
CA ILE A 57 -7.27 -5.61 14.63
C ILE A 57 -6.01 -6.13 15.33
N ASP A 58 -6.17 -7.17 16.15
CA ASP A 58 -5.05 -7.92 16.72
C ASP A 58 -4.64 -9.04 15.76
N TYR A 59 -3.54 -8.83 15.04
CA TYR A 59 -3.02 -9.82 14.11
C TYR A 59 -2.20 -10.89 14.84
N PRO A 60 -2.33 -12.18 14.48
CA PRO A 60 -1.50 -13.22 15.04
C PRO A 60 -0.02 -12.94 14.76
N LYS A 61 0.82 -13.18 15.78
CA LYS A 61 2.28 -13.05 15.63
C LYS A 61 2.81 -14.13 14.68
N PRO A 62 3.87 -13.82 13.89
CA PRO A 62 4.53 -14.83 13.07
C PRO A 62 5.05 -16.00 13.92
N ASP A 63 4.95 -17.21 13.38
CA ASP A 63 5.43 -18.44 14.05
C ASP A 63 6.92 -18.72 13.79
N ASN A 64 7.56 -17.97 12.90
CA ASN A 64 8.93 -18.13 12.44
C ASN A 64 9.26 -19.49 11.77
N VAL A 65 8.22 -20.21 11.34
CA VAL A 65 8.33 -21.50 10.61
C VAL A 65 7.74 -21.37 9.21
N ILE A 66 6.49 -20.92 9.12
CA ILE A 66 5.77 -20.67 7.87
C ILE A 66 5.60 -19.16 7.65
N THR A 67 5.43 -18.42 8.73
CA THR A 67 5.21 -16.97 8.71
C THR A 67 6.34 -16.23 9.43
N PHE A 68 6.78 -15.13 8.84
CA PHE A 68 7.89 -14.31 9.33
C PHE A 68 7.45 -12.86 9.51
N ASP A 69 8.15 -12.10 10.35
CA ASP A 69 7.96 -10.67 10.47
C ASP A 69 8.35 -9.92 9.17
N LYS A 70 7.91 -8.67 9.04
CA LYS A 70 8.15 -7.87 7.82
C LYS A 70 9.63 -7.73 7.47
N THR A 71 10.46 -7.45 8.47
CA THR A 71 11.89 -7.19 8.28
C THR A 71 12.63 -8.44 7.82
N SER A 72 12.36 -9.58 8.47
CA SER A 72 12.91 -10.87 8.05
C SER A 72 12.47 -11.26 6.65
N SER A 73 11.20 -11.02 6.31
CA SER A 73 10.67 -11.29 4.98
C SER A 73 11.35 -10.43 3.90
N VAL A 74 11.59 -9.15 4.16
CA VAL A 74 12.31 -8.25 3.25
C VAL A 74 13.77 -8.68 3.10
N TYR A 75 14.43 -9.02 4.21
CA TYR A 75 15.82 -9.52 4.16
C TYR A 75 15.96 -10.73 3.23
N LEU A 76 15.02 -11.68 3.28
CA LEU A 76 15.02 -12.87 2.43
C LEU A 76 14.82 -12.55 0.94
N THR A 77 14.26 -11.41 0.57
CA THR A 77 14.13 -10.98 -0.83
C THR A 77 15.47 -10.58 -1.45
N GLY A 78 16.49 -10.30 -0.65
CA GLY A 78 17.76 -9.77 -1.11
C GLY A 78 17.67 -8.34 -1.67
N THR A 79 16.61 -7.59 -1.29
CA THR A 79 16.43 -6.20 -1.71
C THR A 79 17.63 -5.34 -1.32
N ASN A 80 18.21 -4.65 -2.29
CA ASN A 80 19.36 -3.78 -2.10
C ASN A 80 19.27 -2.57 -3.03
N HIS A 81 19.43 -1.37 -2.48
CA HIS A 81 19.44 -0.12 -3.23
C HIS A 81 20.84 0.49 -3.21
N GLU A 82 21.15 1.29 -4.21
CA GLU A 82 22.38 2.08 -4.22
C GLU A 82 22.31 3.17 -3.14
N ASP A 83 23.34 3.24 -2.27
CA ASP A 83 23.35 4.17 -1.14
C ASP A 83 23.57 5.64 -1.55
N ASN A 84 24.27 5.88 -2.64
CA ASN A 84 24.66 7.20 -3.11
C ASN A 84 23.71 7.82 -4.13
N GLN A 85 22.53 7.24 -4.35
CA GLN A 85 21.48 7.87 -5.16
C GLN A 85 20.44 8.59 -4.28
N PRO A 86 19.76 9.63 -4.80
CA PRO A 86 18.66 10.26 -4.09
C PRO A 86 17.55 9.27 -3.73
N VAL A 87 16.97 9.42 -2.53
CA VAL A 87 15.87 8.58 -2.08
C VAL A 87 14.65 8.76 -3.00
N HIS A 88 14.12 7.66 -3.52
CA HIS A 88 12.98 7.66 -4.43
C HIS A 88 11.63 7.93 -3.74
N LEU A 89 11.59 7.85 -2.41
CA LEU A 89 10.41 8.16 -1.59
C LEU A 89 10.58 9.57 -1.00
N GLN A 90 9.76 10.50 -1.47
CA GLN A 90 9.83 11.90 -1.06
C GLN A 90 8.52 12.34 -0.39
N LEU A 91 8.60 13.31 0.49
CA LEU A 91 7.44 13.96 1.11
C LEU A 91 7.28 15.36 0.53
N LYS A 92 6.05 15.73 0.17
CA LYS A 92 5.69 17.12 -0.18
C LYS A 92 5.85 18.04 1.03
N ASP A 93 5.36 17.57 2.16
CA ASP A 93 5.44 18.24 3.46
C ASP A 93 5.95 17.24 4.50
N LYS A 94 7.08 17.57 5.12
CA LYS A 94 7.75 16.71 6.11
C LYS A 94 7.01 16.62 7.44
N ASP A 95 6.18 17.60 7.74
CA ASP A 95 5.46 17.68 9.01
C ASP A 95 4.11 16.95 8.96
N LEU A 96 3.53 16.80 7.77
CA LEU A 96 2.20 16.25 7.58
C LEU A 96 2.02 14.83 8.17
N PRO A 97 3.00 13.92 8.07
CA PRO A 97 2.88 12.59 8.68
C PRO A 97 2.63 12.61 10.18
N ILE A 98 3.22 13.56 10.89
CA ILE A 98 3.04 13.67 12.36
C ILE A 98 1.82 14.52 12.70
N LYS A 99 1.64 15.67 12.05
CA LYS A 99 0.57 16.63 12.39
C LYS A 99 -0.81 16.23 11.90
N TYR A 100 -0.91 15.34 10.92
CA TYR A 100 -2.19 14.98 10.31
C TYR A 100 -2.41 13.46 10.23
N THR A 101 -1.53 12.71 9.53
CA THR A 101 -1.81 11.29 9.28
C THR A 101 -1.64 10.45 10.53
N LEU A 102 -0.72 10.79 11.43
CA LEU A 102 -0.59 10.13 12.72
C LEU A 102 -1.80 10.40 13.62
N GLU A 103 -2.24 11.66 13.73
CA GLU A 103 -3.35 12.02 14.61
C GLU A 103 -4.69 11.46 14.11
N LYS A 104 -4.95 11.53 12.81
CA LYS A 104 -6.24 11.13 12.24
C LYS A 104 -6.34 9.67 11.88
N TYR A 105 -5.26 9.07 11.38
CA TYR A 105 -5.25 7.72 10.82
C TYR A 105 -4.27 6.76 11.50
N ASP A 106 -3.64 7.18 12.61
CA ASP A 106 -2.60 6.43 13.33
C ASP A 106 -1.45 6.00 12.41
N GLU A 107 -0.99 6.92 11.56
CA GLU A 107 0.01 6.76 10.50
C GLU A 107 -0.08 5.42 9.76
N PRO A 108 -0.98 5.31 8.79
CA PRO A 108 -1.33 4.03 8.16
C PRO A 108 -0.20 3.44 7.32
N ALA A 109 0.82 4.24 6.95
CA ALA A 109 1.96 3.75 6.19
C ALA A 109 2.73 2.65 6.95
N GLN A 110 2.73 2.68 8.28
CA GLN A 110 3.31 1.63 9.11
C GLN A 110 2.63 0.26 8.91
N ARG A 111 1.34 0.28 8.53
CA ARG A 111 0.51 -0.94 8.37
C ARG A 111 0.42 -1.41 6.93
N TYR A 112 0.12 -0.51 5.99
CA TYR A 112 -0.05 -0.92 4.59
C TYR A 112 1.27 -1.18 3.86
N CYS A 113 2.40 -0.65 4.35
CA CYS A 113 3.70 -0.97 3.74
C CYS A 113 4.09 -2.41 4.08
N PRO A 114 4.25 -3.29 3.08
CA PRO A 114 4.61 -4.69 3.32
C PRO A 114 6.09 -4.87 3.70
N ALA A 115 6.91 -3.84 3.51
CA ALA A 115 8.36 -3.91 3.64
C ALA A 115 8.92 -3.15 4.87
N GLY A 116 8.05 -2.60 5.74
CA GLY A 116 8.52 -1.87 6.92
C GLY A 116 9.33 -0.62 6.60
N VAL A 117 8.98 0.07 5.51
CA VAL A 117 9.69 1.29 5.08
C VAL A 117 9.38 2.47 5.99
N TYR A 118 8.17 2.56 6.49
CA TYR A 118 7.68 3.71 7.25
C TYR A 118 7.54 3.37 8.73
N GLU A 119 8.09 4.23 9.58
CA GLU A 119 8.03 4.09 11.03
C GLU A 119 7.77 5.45 11.70
N VAL A 120 7.03 5.44 12.78
CA VAL A 120 6.96 6.57 13.71
C VAL A 120 7.79 6.20 14.94
N GLN A 121 8.92 6.85 15.10
CA GLN A 121 9.82 6.68 16.23
C GLN A 121 9.58 7.79 17.25
N LYS A 122 9.66 7.44 18.53
CA LYS A 122 9.52 8.41 19.61
C LYS A 122 10.88 8.66 20.24
N GLU A 123 11.46 9.83 19.97
CA GLU A 123 12.72 10.29 20.55
C GLU A 123 12.43 11.47 21.50
N ASN A 124 12.85 11.38 22.75
CA ASN A 124 12.67 12.45 23.75
C ASN A 124 11.22 13.01 23.83
N ASN A 125 10.22 12.13 23.78
CA ASN A 125 8.79 12.48 23.70
C ASN A 125 8.34 13.22 22.42
N ILE A 126 9.18 13.29 21.40
CA ILE A 126 8.84 13.87 20.09
C ILE A 126 8.68 12.72 19.10
N ASN A 127 7.55 12.70 18.41
CA ASN A 127 7.32 11.74 17.32
C ASN A 127 8.07 12.21 16.06
N LYS A 128 8.78 11.25 15.44
CA LYS A 128 9.54 11.46 14.20
C LYS A 128 9.13 10.44 13.17
N PHE A 129 8.80 10.89 11.97
CA PHE A 129 8.51 9.99 10.86
C PHE A 129 9.81 9.61 10.15
N VAL A 130 10.07 8.31 10.04
CA VAL A 130 11.30 7.76 9.44
C VAL A 130 10.93 6.97 8.20
N ILE A 131 11.73 7.14 7.15
CA ILE A 131 11.60 6.41 5.88
C ILE A 131 12.85 5.55 5.68
N ASN A 132 12.72 4.24 5.88
CA ASN A 132 13.77 3.24 5.66
C ASN A 132 13.75 2.81 4.18
N ALA A 133 14.18 3.69 3.29
CA ALA A 133 14.04 3.52 1.84
C ALA A 133 14.77 2.27 1.30
N GLN A 134 15.81 1.80 2.00
CA GLN A 134 16.54 0.57 1.65
C GLN A 134 15.66 -0.70 1.68
N ASN A 135 14.59 -0.69 2.49
CA ASN A 135 13.65 -1.81 2.57
C ASN A 135 12.62 -1.81 1.44
N CYS A 136 12.57 -0.76 0.62
CA CYS A 136 11.49 -0.58 -0.36
C CYS A 136 11.55 -1.61 -1.48
N ILE A 137 10.47 -2.35 -1.66
CA ILE A 137 10.27 -3.34 -2.74
C ILE A 137 9.57 -2.78 -3.98
N HIS A 138 9.46 -1.47 -4.09
CA HIS A 138 8.86 -0.75 -5.21
C HIS A 138 7.40 -1.15 -5.55
N CYS A 139 6.60 -1.58 -4.57
CA CYS A 139 5.20 -1.99 -4.79
C CYS A 139 4.24 -0.82 -5.02
N LYS A 140 4.67 0.43 -4.80
CA LYS A 140 3.89 1.68 -4.95
C LYS A 140 2.62 1.78 -4.11
N THR A 141 2.39 0.90 -3.15
CA THR A 141 1.22 0.95 -2.27
C THR A 141 1.12 2.30 -1.54
N CYS A 142 2.24 2.87 -1.11
CA CYS A 142 2.29 4.16 -0.43
C CYS A 142 1.84 5.32 -1.33
N ASP A 143 2.30 5.37 -2.57
CA ASP A 143 1.93 6.38 -3.56
C ASP A 143 0.42 6.36 -3.87
N ILE A 144 -0.19 5.17 -3.85
CA ILE A 144 -1.61 4.97 -4.15
C ILE A 144 -2.49 5.18 -2.91
N LYS A 145 -2.05 4.73 -1.72
CA LYS A 145 -2.93 4.55 -0.55
C LYS A 145 -2.80 5.67 0.49
N GLU A 146 -1.75 6.46 0.45
CA GLU A 146 -1.52 7.53 1.43
C GLU A 146 -2.66 8.58 1.35
N PRO A 147 -3.40 8.81 2.48
CA PRO A 147 -4.67 9.55 2.45
C PRO A 147 -4.51 11.04 2.11
N SER A 148 -3.38 11.65 2.38
CA SER A 148 -3.10 13.04 2.04
C SER A 148 -2.36 13.23 0.72
N GLN A 149 -1.98 12.12 0.06
CA GLN A 149 -1.15 12.12 -1.16
C GLN A 149 0.15 12.91 -0.98
N ASN A 150 0.71 12.82 0.23
CA ASN A 150 1.95 13.49 0.62
C ASN A 150 3.21 12.73 0.18
N ILE A 151 3.13 11.39 0.11
CA ILE A 151 4.25 10.55 -0.33
C ILE A 151 4.30 10.58 -1.86
N ILE A 152 5.45 11.02 -2.39
CA ILE A 152 5.72 11.00 -3.83
C ILE A 152 6.73 9.90 -4.11
N TRP A 153 6.38 8.99 -4.99
CA TRP A 153 7.29 7.99 -5.50
C TRP A 153 7.94 8.50 -6.79
N VAL A 154 9.24 8.78 -6.75
CA VAL A 154 10.02 9.18 -7.94
C VAL A 154 10.80 8.00 -8.49
N THR A 155 11.06 7.99 -9.79
CA THR A 155 11.86 6.95 -10.42
C THR A 155 13.31 6.98 -9.89
N PRO A 156 13.91 5.83 -9.55
CA PRO A 156 15.35 5.78 -9.24
C PRO A 156 16.19 6.10 -10.49
N GLU A 157 17.49 6.24 -10.30
CA GLU A 157 18.42 6.38 -11.41
C GLU A 157 18.33 5.22 -12.40
N GLY A 158 18.74 5.45 -13.64
CA GLY A 158 18.81 4.40 -14.67
C GLY A 158 19.69 3.24 -14.20
N GLY A 159 19.14 2.03 -14.21
CA GLY A 159 19.76 0.84 -13.63
C GLY A 159 19.65 0.72 -12.11
N GLY A 160 19.10 1.74 -11.42
CA GLY A 160 18.75 1.68 -10.00
C GLY A 160 17.48 0.91 -9.75
N GLY A 161 17.23 0.61 -8.48
CA GLY A 161 16.04 -0.12 -8.05
C GLY A 161 16.37 -1.13 -6.96
N PRO A 162 15.41 -2.00 -6.60
CA PRO A 162 15.57 -2.90 -5.46
C PRO A 162 16.56 -4.06 -5.66
N LYS A 163 17.09 -4.28 -6.86
CA LYS A 163 18.12 -5.29 -7.20
C LYS A 163 17.90 -6.62 -6.48
N TYR A 164 16.78 -7.26 -6.68
CA TYR A 164 16.49 -8.56 -6.07
C TYR A 164 17.54 -9.61 -6.49
N GLY A 165 18.18 -10.24 -5.50
CA GLY A 165 19.28 -11.16 -5.76
C GLY A 165 18.89 -12.48 -6.45
N ASN A 166 17.59 -12.79 -6.47
CA ASN A 166 17.06 -14.06 -6.98
C ASN A 166 16.17 -13.91 -8.23
N MET A 167 16.24 -12.76 -8.90
CA MET A 167 15.50 -12.50 -10.16
C MET A 167 16.48 -12.17 -11.27
#